data_e1dbd72daf480f18f826822eae1dc39a
#
_entry.id   e1dbd72daf480f18f826822eae1dc39a
#
_cell.length_a   1.000
_cell.length_b   1.000
_cell.length_c   1.000
_cell.angle_alpha   90.00
_cell.angle_beta   90.00
_cell.angle_gamma   90.00
#
_symmetry.space_group_name_H-M   'P 1'
#
loop_
_entity.id
_entity.type
_entity.pdbx_description
1 polymer ?
#
loop_
_entity_poly.entity_id
_entity_poly.type
_entity_poly.pdbx_seq_one_letter_code
_entity_poly.pdbx_strand_id
1 'polypeptide(L)'
;VNPATGSVIWTAPGGGDSTPAINGAWMAVYCKDIKTGLAGYKISASGAKQLWKLPLDARRTQSSPVIYQGHVYLTGGENHLCVDIANGKVKWREKRQSTISSPLIVDGKMITLEKKGSELVMLKASPKAHEELGKARVKTMWCPSPVVSNGRLFLRMADRVACFNLAEKLPLP
;
A
#
# COMPACT_ATOMS: atom_id res chain seq x y z
N VAL A 1 -5.67 -6.94 -20.32
CA VAL A 1 -5.52 -6.31 -21.65
C VAL A 1 -4.35 -6.95 -22.37
N ASN A 2 -4.49 -7.26 -23.64
CA ASN A 2 -3.39 -7.67 -24.49
C ASN A 2 -2.52 -6.44 -24.83
N PRO A 3 -1.24 -6.42 -24.46
CA PRO A 3 -0.40 -5.23 -24.65
C PRO A 3 -0.09 -4.93 -26.13
N ALA A 4 -0.15 -5.92 -27.00
CA ALA A 4 0.13 -5.73 -28.44
C ALA A 4 -1.08 -5.16 -29.19
N THR A 5 -2.30 -5.47 -28.77
CA THR A 5 -3.54 -5.09 -29.49
C THR A 5 -4.43 -4.13 -28.72
N GLY A 6 -4.20 -3.95 -27.42
CA GLY A 6 -5.07 -3.18 -26.52
C GLY A 6 -6.40 -3.86 -26.20
N SER A 7 -6.66 -5.06 -26.73
CA SER A 7 -7.93 -5.74 -26.49
C SER A 7 -8.09 -6.21 -25.05
N VAL A 8 -9.30 -6.10 -24.51
CA VAL A 8 -9.62 -6.59 -23.17
C VAL A 8 -9.65 -8.12 -23.19
N ILE A 9 -8.84 -8.78 -22.35
CA ILE A 9 -8.80 -10.24 -22.21
C ILE A 9 -9.88 -10.67 -21.22
N TRP A 10 -9.94 -10.01 -20.07
CA TRP A 10 -10.93 -10.24 -19.01
C TRP A 10 -11.09 -8.99 -18.12
N THR A 11 -12.19 -8.97 -17.40
CA THR A 11 -12.48 -7.97 -16.36
C THR A 11 -12.83 -8.67 -15.06
N ALA A 12 -12.65 -7.98 -13.94
CA ALA A 12 -13.05 -8.45 -12.61
C ALA A 12 -13.76 -7.33 -11.85
N PRO A 13 -14.66 -7.66 -10.90
CA PRO A 13 -15.23 -6.67 -10.01
C PRO A 13 -14.14 -5.92 -9.23
N GLY A 14 -14.37 -4.65 -8.99
CA GLY A 14 -13.45 -3.79 -8.26
C GLY A 14 -13.41 -2.41 -8.89
N GLY A 15 -12.49 -1.61 -8.43
CA GLY A 15 -12.31 -0.26 -8.97
C GLY A 15 -12.43 0.80 -7.89
N GLY A 16 -11.77 1.90 -8.17
CA GLY A 16 -11.62 3.04 -7.28
C GLY A 16 -10.46 3.89 -7.78
N ASP A 17 -9.91 4.66 -6.88
CA ASP A 17 -8.81 5.57 -7.19
C ASP A 17 -7.43 4.91 -6.91
N SER A 18 -7.42 3.64 -6.49
CA SER A 18 -6.21 2.88 -6.15
C SER A 18 -5.76 1.96 -7.28
N THR A 19 -4.47 1.71 -7.36
CA THR A 19 -3.89 0.74 -8.28
C THR A 19 -3.94 -0.66 -7.67
N PRO A 20 -4.36 -1.70 -8.41
CA PRO A 20 -4.25 -3.07 -7.95
C PRO A 20 -2.80 -3.48 -7.66
N ALA A 21 -2.59 -4.16 -6.55
CA ALA A 21 -1.31 -4.81 -6.28
C ALA A 21 -1.29 -6.22 -6.87
N ILE A 22 -0.20 -6.59 -7.53
CA ILE A 22 -0.03 -7.92 -8.14
C ILE A 22 1.30 -8.51 -7.66
N ASN A 23 1.26 -9.78 -7.27
CA ASN A 23 2.45 -10.56 -6.97
C ASN A 23 2.22 -12.01 -7.42
N GLY A 24 2.88 -12.43 -8.50
CA GLY A 24 2.63 -13.71 -9.16
C GLY A 24 1.17 -13.82 -9.59
N ALA A 25 0.51 -14.88 -9.15
CA ALA A 25 -0.91 -15.14 -9.44
C ALA A 25 -1.88 -14.53 -8.40
N TRP A 26 -1.42 -13.63 -7.54
CA TRP A 26 -2.24 -12.96 -6.54
C TRP A 26 -2.46 -11.50 -6.92
N MET A 27 -3.67 -11.02 -6.69
CA MET A 27 -4.04 -9.61 -6.87
C MET A 27 -4.84 -9.13 -5.66
N ALA A 28 -4.54 -7.93 -5.19
CA ALA A 28 -5.33 -7.24 -4.18
C ALA A 28 -5.82 -5.90 -4.75
N VAL A 29 -7.09 -5.59 -4.51
CA VAL A 29 -7.73 -4.36 -5.00
C VAL A 29 -8.42 -3.66 -3.84
N TYR A 30 -8.16 -2.37 -3.68
CA TYR A 30 -8.92 -1.54 -2.74
C TYR A 30 -10.03 -0.82 -3.50
N CYS A 31 -11.27 -1.21 -3.23
CA CYS A 31 -12.44 -0.81 -3.98
C CYS A 31 -13.14 0.40 -3.34
N LYS A 32 -13.72 1.25 -4.17
CA LYS A 32 -14.54 2.38 -3.72
C LYS A 32 -15.88 1.94 -3.14
N ASP A 33 -16.37 0.77 -3.56
CA ASP A 33 -17.55 0.15 -2.95
C ASP A 33 -17.22 -0.36 -1.54
N ILE A 34 -17.87 0.22 -0.53
CA ILE A 34 -17.68 -0.10 0.89
C ILE A 34 -17.98 -1.57 1.19
N LYS A 35 -18.97 -2.17 0.51
CA LYS A 35 -19.36 -3.57 0.72
C LYS A 35 -18.29 -4.56 0.22
N THR A 36 -17.47 -4.12 -0.71
CA THR A 36 -16.32 -4.88 -1.20
C THR A 36 -15.05 -4.51 -0.41
N GLY A 37 -14.80 -3.21 -0.24
CA GLY A 37 -13.65 -2.70 0.49
C GLY A 37 -12.33 -3.20 -0.09
N LEU A 38 -11.55 -3.95 0.66
CA LEU A 38 -10.36 -4.64 0.18
C LEU A 38 -10.74 -6.04 -0.30
N ALA A 39 -10.32 -6.42 -1.50
CA ALA A 39 -10.61 -7.72 -2.10
C ALA A 39 -9.34 -8.41 -2.59
N GLY A 40 -9.28 -9.72 -2.43
CA GLY A 40 -8.21 -10.57 -2.92
C GLY A 40 -8.66 -11.50 -4.02
N TYR A 41 -7.81 -11.68 -5.01
CA TYR A 41 -8.07 -12.49 -6.19
C TYR A 41 -6.93 -13.45 -6.49
N LYS A 42 -7.28 -14.59 -7.06
CA LYS A 42 -6.35 -15.43 -7.80
C LYS A 42 -6.50 -15.08 -9.28
N ILE A 43 -5.39 -14.75 -9.95
CA ILE A 43 -5.39 -14.34 -11.36
C ILE A 43 -4.66 -15.34 -12.23
N SER A 44 -5.08 -15.42 -13.50
CA SER A 44 -4.47 -16.22 -14.55
C SER A 44 -4.55 -15.46 -15.88
N ALA A 45 -4.00 -16.03 -16.93
CA ALA A 45 -4.14 -15.48 -18.29
C ALA A 45 -5.61 -15.40 -18.73
N SER A 46 -6.48 -16.31 -18.27
CA SER A 46 -7.88 -16.43 -18.66
C SER A 46 -8.87 -15.70 -17.77
N GLY A 47 -8.43 -15.16 -16.60
CA GLY A 47 -9.37 -14.47 -15.71
C GLY A 47 -8.86 -14.24 -14.30
N ALA A 48 -9.76 -13.68 -13.49
CA ALA A 48 -9.57 -13.44 -12.07
C ALA A 48 -10.71 -14.08 -11.28
N LYS A 49 -10.36 -14.86 -10.25
CA LYS A 49 -11.31 -15.43 -9.29
C LYS A 49 -11.20 -14.68 -7.98
N GLN A 50 -12.28 -14.03 -7.55
CA GLN A 50 -12.34 -13.43 -6.21
C GLN A 50 -12.33 -14.53 -5.16
N LEU A 51 -11.43 -14.42 -4.18
CA LEU A 51 -11.29 -15.37 -3.08
C LEU A 51 -11.99 -14.87 -1.83
N TRP A 52 -11.86 -13.59 -1.57
CA TRP A 52 -12.43 -12.95 -0.39
C TRP A 52 -12.64 -11.45 -0.62
N LYS A 53 -13.44 -10.85 0.23
CA LYS A 53 -13.62 -9.41 0.37
C LYS A 53 -13.68 -9.04 1.84
N LEU A 54 -13.17 -7.88 2.19
CA LEU A 54 -13.18 -7.29 3.52
C LEU A 54 -13.82 -5.91 3.42
N PRO A 55 -15.09 -5.74 3.83
CA PRO A 55 -15.74 -4.44 3.85
C PRO A 55 -14.93 -3.44 4.67
N LEU A 56 -14.69 -2.28 4.11
CA LEU A 56 -13.96 -1.20 4.75
C LEU A 56 -14.75 0.10 4.57
N ASP A 57 -15.01 0.78 5.68
CA ASP A 57 -15.55 2.12 5.64
C ASP A 57 -14.42 3.08 5.25
N ALA A 58 -14.41 3.49 3.99
CA ALA A 58 -13.39 4.36 3.45
C ALA A 58 -14.04 5.45 2.59
N ARG A 59 -13.95 6.67 3.06
CA ARG A 59 -14.37 7.84 2.27
C ARG A 59 -13.48 8.08 1.07
N ARG A 60 -12.22 7.61 1.10
CA ARG A 60 -11.22 7.81 0.05
C ARG A 60 -10.37 6.55 -0.11
N THR A 61 -10.45 5.91 -1.26
CA THR A 61 -9.76 4.67 -1.61
C THR A 61 -8.54 4.93 -2.50
N GLN A 62 -7.81 6.01 -2.25
CA GLN A 62 -6.72 6.47 -3.10
C GLN A 62 -5.35 5.92 -2.70
N SER A 63 -5.29 5.15 -1.60
CA SER A 63 -4.09 4.42 -1.22
C SER A 63 -4.11 3.04 -1.89
N SER A 64 -3.04 2.69 -2.60
CA SER A 64 -2.92 1.36 -3.22
C SER A 64 -2.42 0.34 -2.21
N PRO A 65 -2.94 -0.89 -2.20
CA PRO A 65 -2.39 -1.96 -1.38
C PRO A 65 -1.01 -2.41 -1.88
N VAL A 66 -0.27 -3.12 -1.04
CA VAL A 66 1.00 -3.78 -1.39
C VAL A 66 0.92 -5.24 -0.98
N ILE A 67 1.39 -6.17 -1.82
CA ILE A 67 1.50 -7.59 -1.48
C ILE A 67 2.96 -7.91 -1.16
N TYR A 68 3.20 -8.43 0.03
CA TYR A 68 4.53 -8.83 0.48
C TYR A 68 4.45 -10.11 1.32
N GLN A 69 5.26 -11.12 0.97
CA GLN A 69 5.36 -12.40 1.68
C GLN A 69 3.99 -13.03 2.04
N GLY A 70 3.09 -13.14 1.05
CA GLY A 70 1.77 -13.76 1.22
C GLY A 70 0.75 -12.91 2.00
N HIS A 71 1.04 -11.65 2.24
CA HIS A 71 0.14 -10.73 2.95
C HIS A 71 -0.10 -9.45 2.15
N VAL A 72 -1.29 -8.90 2.32
CA VAL A 72 -1.68 -7.59 1.79
C VAL A 72 -1.53 -6.55 2.89
N TYR A 73 -0.81 -5.50 2.62
CA TYR A 73 -0.68 -4.33 3.50
C TYR A 73 -1.40 -3.14 2.86
N LEU A 74 -2.19 -2.44 3.65
CA LEU A 74 -2.91 -1.25 3.23
C LEU A 74 -2.80 -0.18 4.33
N THR A 75 -2.50 1.05 3.93
CA THR A 75 -2.49 2.22 4.80
C THR A 75 -3.48 3.26 4.27
N GLY A 76 -4.72 2.82 4.07
CA GLY A 76 -5.77 3.64 3.47
C GLY A 76 -6.96 3.83 4.38
N GLY A 77 -7.70 4.88 4.13
CA GLY A 77 -8.91 5.18 4.91
C GLY A 77 -8.62 5.40 6.39
N GLU A 78 -8.62 5.53 7.31
CA GLU A 78 -8.32 5.63 8.74
C GLU A 78 -7.75 4.33 9.35
N ASN A 79 -7.23 3.43 8.51
CA ASN A 79 -6.73 2.15 8.99
C ASN A 79 -5.39 1.77 8.37
N HIS A 80 -4.54 1.18 9.19
CA HIS A 80 -3.46 0.33 8.72
C HIS A 80 -3.89 -1.13 8.87
N LEU A 81 -3.70 -1.94 7.83
CA LEU A 81 -4.15 -3.32 7.77
C LEU A 81 -3.04 -4.24 7.31
N CYS A 82 -3.01 -5.45 7.86
CA CYS A 82 -2.35 -6.60 7.28
C CYS A 82 -3.35 -7.74 7.16
N VAL A 83 -3.46 -8.31 5.98
CA VAL A 83 -4.44 -9.35 5.64
C VAL A 83 -3.74 -10.50 4.92
N ASP A 84 -4.07 -11.72 5.24
CA ASP A 84 -3.60 -12.90 4.53
C ASP A 84 -4.21 -12.93 3.11
N ILE A 85 -3.38 -12.96 2.06
CA ILE A 85 -3.84 -12.88 0.67
C ILE A 85 -4.66 -14.11 0.25
N ALA A 86 -4.40 -15.27 0.84
CA ALA A 86 -5.05 -16.51 0.42
C ALA A 86 -6.50 -16.63 0.93
N ASN A 87 -6.81 -16.04 2.09
CA ASN A 87 -8.11 -16.27 2.76
C ASN A 87 -8.78 -15.02 3.33
N GLY A 88 -8.15 -13.85 3.26
CA GLY A 88 -8.72 -12.60 3.75
C GLY A 88 -8.70 -12.43 5.27
N LYS A 89 -8.02 -13.34 6.00
CA LYS A 89 -7.93 -13.23 7.47
C LYS A 89 -7.11 -12.02 7.86
N VAL A 90 -7.72 -11.09 8.59
CA VAL A 90 -7.02 -9.93 9.16
C VAL A 90 -6.03 -10.44 10.21
N LYS A 91 -4.76 -10.09 10.03
CA LYS A 91 -3.67 -10.40 10.96
C LYS A 91 -3.59 -9.35 12.04
N TRP A 92 -3.64 -8.06 11.64
CA TRP A 92 -3.76 -6.92 12.53
C TRP A 92 -4.46 -5.76 11.81
N ARG A 93 -5.04 -4.88 12.61
CA ARG A 93 -5.70 -3.64 12.16
C ARG A 93 -5.49 -2.57 13.21
N GLU A 94 -4.95 -1.43 12.78
CA GLU A 94 -4.74 -0.26 13.63
C GLU A 94 -5.49 0.95 13.07
N LYS A 95 -6.18 1.66 13.94
CA LYS A 95 -6.84 2.91 13.57
C LYS A 95 -5.79 4.02 13.56
N ARG A 96 -5.52 4.56 12.37
CA ARG A 96 -4.49 5.59 12.14
C ARG A 96 -5.02 6.68 11.22
N GLN A 97 -4.58 7.90 11.42
CA GLN A 97 -4.83 9.00 10.49
C GLN A 97 -3.88 8.91 9.31
N SER A 98 -4.18 8.00 8.39
CA SER A 98 -3.42 7.87 7.15
C SER A 98 -3.67 9.07 6.24
N THR A 99 -2.73 9.31 5.37
CA THR A 99 -2.91 10.19 4.22
C THR A 99 -3.44 9.40 3.02
N ILE A 100 -3.77 10.10 1.95
CA ILE A 100 -3.98 9.52 0.62
C ILE A 100 -2.59 9.24 0.03
N SER A 101 -1.92 8.22 0.54
CA SER A 101 -0.57 7.85 0.17
C SER A 101 -0.46 6.34 0.16
N SER A 102 0.07 5.78 -0.91
CA SER A 102 0.34 4.35 -0.98
C SER A 102 1.58 4.01 -0.14
N PRO A 103 1.54 2.96 0.69
CA PRO A 103 2.74 2.48 1.36
C PRO A 103 3.70 1.86 0.34
N LEU A 104 4.96 1.79 0.69
CA LEU A 104 5.92 0.96 0.00
C LEU A 104 6.58 0.00 0.99
N ILE A 105 7.02 -1.16 0.50
CA ILE A 105 7.79 -2.11 1.30
C ILE A 105 9.16 -2.31 0.65
N VAL A 106 10.19 -2.13 1.44
CA VAL A 106 11.59 -2.32 1.05
C VAL A 106 12.36 -2.91 2.24
N ASP A 107 13.17 -3.93 1.99
CA ASP A 107 14.00 -4.59 3.00
C ASP A 107 13.22 -4.96 4.28
N GLY A 108 12.00 -5.56 4.09
CA GLY A 108 11.15 -5.96 5.21
C GLY A 108 10.56 -4.82 6.05
N LYS A 109 10.71 -3.58 5.58
CA LYS A 109 10.18 -2.38 6.24
C LYS A 109 9.11 -1.74 5.37
N MET A 110 7.99 -1.40 5.96
CA MET A 110 6.92 -0.64 5.32
C MET A 110 7.08 0.84 5.65
N ILE A 111 7.14 1.67 4.62
CA ILE A 111 7.22 3.13 4.74
C ILE A 111 5.88 3.71 4.32
N THR A 112 5.30 4.56 5.16
CA THR A 112 4.03 5.23 4.93
C THR A 112 4.05 6.67 5.43
N LEU A 113 3.10 7.47 4.97
CA LEU A 113 2.91 8.84 5.43
C LEU A 113 1.62 8.93 6.25
N GLU A 114 1.70 9.64 7.34
CA GLU A 114 0.57 9.91 8.24
C GLU A 114 0.35 11.41 8.42
N LYS A 115 -0.73 11.77 9.13
CA LYS A 115 -1.05 13.15 9.53
C LYS A 115 -1.00 14.14 8.35
N LYS A 116 -1.69 13.78 7.26
CA LYS A 116 -1.74 14.59 6.03
C LYS A 116 -0.36 14.88 5.45
N GLY A 117 0.58 13.93 5.54
CA GLY A 117 1.91 14.04 4.97
C GLY A 117 2.93 14.77 5.84
N SER A 118 2.62 15.05 7.11
CA SER A 118 3.56 15.69 8.03
C SER A 118 4.42 14.70 8.82
N GLU A 119 4.12 13.41 8.74
CA GLU A 119 4.86 12.35 9.43
C GLU A 119 5.17 11.20 8.47
N LEU A 120 6.43 10.86 8.35
CA LEU A 120 6.92 9.64 7.70
C LEU A 120 7.07 8.57 8.78
N VAL A 121 6.42 7.42 8.59
CA VAL A 121 6.45 6.33 9.56
C VAL A 121 7.04 5.09 8.92
N MET A 122 7.93 4.42 9.64
CA MET A 122 8.51 3.15 9.25
C MET A 122 7.99 2.05 10.18
N LEU A 123 7.40 1.04 9.59
CA LEU A 123 6.85 -0.12 10.28
C LEU A 123 7.58 -1.38 9.83
N LYS A 124 7.59 -2.40 10.67
CA LYS A 124 8.01 -3.73 10.26
C LYS A 124 6.95 -4.35 9.36
N ALA A 125 7.33 -4.80 8.16
CA ALA A 125 6.43 -5.53 7.26
C ALA A 125 6.25 -6.98 7.77
N SER A 126 5.42 -7.16 8.79
CA SER A 126 5.20 -8.45 9.47
C SER A 126 3.72 -8.68 9.71
N PRO A 127 3.21 -9.92 9.54
CA PRO A 127 1.84 -10.27 9.89
C PRO A 127 1.63 -10.47 11.40
N LYS A 128 2.70 -10.46 12.21
CA LYS A 128 2.61 -10.76 13.63
C LYS A 128 1.98 -9.62 14.43
N ALA A 129 2.37 -8.37 14.11
CA ALA A 129 1.88 -7.18 14.79
C ALA A 129 2.14 -5.92 13.95
N HIS A 130 1.41 -4.85 14.25
CA HIS A 130 1.72 -3.50 13.80
C HIS A 130 2.84 -2.94 14.68
N GLU A 131 4.08 -3.04 14.20
CA GLU A 131 5.29 -2.66 14.93
C GLU A 131 5.92 -1.43 14.29
N GLU A 132 5.90 -0.30 15.00
CA GLU A 132 6.55 0.94 14.57
C GLU A 132 8.05 0.86 14.89
N LEU A 133 8.88 1.01 13.85
CA LEU A 133 10.34 1.00 13.95
C LEU A 133 10.91 2.41 14.13
N GLY A 134 10.19 3.41 13.69
CA GLY A 134 10.59 4.80 13.81
C GLY A 134 9.70 5.73 13.02
N LYS A 135 9.86 7.02 13.29
CA LYS A 135 9.14 8.09 12.58
C LYS A 135 9.97 9.35 12.47
N ALA A 136 9.69 10.14 11.45
CA ALA A 136 10.32 11.43 11.22
C ALA A 136 9.27 12.47 10.81
N ARG A 137 9.46 13.71 11.26
CA ARG A 137 8.66 14.83 10.77
C ARG A 137 9.13 15.21 9.36
N VAL A 138 8.17 15.34 8.46
CA VAL A 138 8.40 15.74 7.08
C VAL A 138 7.36 16.79 6.68
N LYS A 139 7.64 17.55 5.62
CA LYS A 139 6.69 18.52 5.08
C LYS A 139 6.41 18.17 3.63
N THR A 140 5.67 17.06 3.44
CA THR A 140 5.30 16.63 2.10
C THR A 140 4.04 17.34 1.61
N MET A 141 3.74 17.16 0.32
CA MET A 141 2.37 17.38 -0.15
C MET A 141 1.40 16.49 0.64
N TRP A 142 0.12 16.80 0.60
CA TRP A 142 -0.90 16.05 1.37
C TRP A 142 -1.17 14.64 0.87
N CYS A 143 -0.73 14.26 -0.34
CA CYS A 143 -0.98 12.94 -0.94
C CYS A 143 0.17 12.36 -1.79
N PRO A 144 1.46 12.51 -1.43
CA PRO A 144 2.51 11.84 -2.17
C PRO A 144 2.68 10.41 -1.70
N SER A 145 3.06 9.51 -2.61
CA SER A 145 3.55 8.20 -2.24
C SER A 145 5.09 8.21 -2.21
N PRO A 146 5.72 7.63 -1.18
CA PRO A 146 7.16 7.51 -1.13
C PRO A 146 7.66 6.55 -2.23
N VAL A 147 8.86 6.79 -2.73
CA VAL A 147 9.51 5.93 -3.72
C VAL A 147 10.93 5.63 -3.26
N VAL A 148 11.36 4.37 -3.38
CA VAL A 148 12.74 3.96 -3.11
C VAL A 148 13.39 3.42 -4.38
N SER A 149 14.59 3.87 -4.66
CA SER A 149 15.41 3.38 -5.76
C SER A 149 16.89 3.50 -5.39
N ASN A 150 17.67 2.45 -5.64
CA ASN A 150 19.12 2.41 -5.42
C ASN A 150 19.54 2.92 -4.02
N GLY A 151 18.89 2.45 -2.97
CA GLY A 151 19.18 2.83 -1.58
C GLY A 151 18.80 4.27 -1.22
N ARG A 152 18.00 4.94 -2.04
CA ARG A 152 17.55 6.32 -1.82
C ARG A 152 16.04 6.39 -1.71
N LEU A 153 15.55 7.15 -0.75
CA LEU A 153 14.15 7.49 -0.58
C LEU A 153 13.86 8.85 -1.23
N PHE A 154 12.88 8.87 -2.10
CA PHE A 154 12.40 10.09 -2.75
C PHE A 154 11.02 10.46 -2.20
N LEU A 155 10.88 11.71 -1.78
CA LEU A 155 9.63 12.27 -1.30
C LEU A 155 9.28 13.56 -2.06
N ARG A 156 8.04 13.66 -2.52
CA ARG A 156 7.51 14.92 -3.04
C ARG A 156 7.14 15.82 -1.87
N MET A 157 7.92 16.85 -1.67
CA MET A 157 7.66 17.91 -0.70
C MET A 157 6.68 18.93 -1.28
N ALA A 158 6.32 19.94 -0.50
CA ALA A 158 5.40 20.99 -0.97
C ALA A 158 5.95 21.76 -2.17
N ASP A 159 7.27 21.97 -2.22
CA ASP A 159 7.98 22.86 -3.16
C ASP A 159 9.09 22.17 -3.97
N ARG A 160 9.44 20.94 -3.64
CA ARG A 160 10.56 20.20 -4.25
C ARG A 160 10.39 18.69 -4.15
N VAL A 161 11.24 17.93 -4.81
CA VAL A 161 11.50 16.51 -4.54
C VAL A 161 12.72 16.43 -3.63
N ALA A 162 12.59 15.80 -2.48
CA ALA A 162 13.69 15.50 -1.58
C ALA A 162 14.19 14.07 -1.81
N CYS A 163 15.51 13.90 -1.77
CA CYS A 163 16.18 12.61 -1.88
C CYS A 163 16.98 12.37 -0.59
N PHE A 164 16.71 11.25 0.07
CA PHE A 164 17.38 10.84 1.30
C PHE A 164 18.18 9.56 1.01
N ASN A 165 19.44 9.54 1.44
CA ASN A 165 20.27 8.33 1.36
C ASN A 165 19.88 7.40 2.53
N LEU A 166 19.49 6.16 2.19
CA LEU A 166 19.12 5.13 3.19
C LEU A 166 20.30 4.22 3.54
N ALA A 167 21.39 4.27 2.78
CA ALA A 167 22.55 3.41 2.96
C ALA A 167 23.60 4.00 3.91
N GLU A 168 23.59 5.30 4.16
CA GLU A 168 24.51 5.94 5.08
C GLU A 168 24.01 5.87 6.52
N LYS A 169 24.83 5.24 7.38
CA LYS A 169 24.83 5.59 8.80
C LYS A 169 25.45 6.98 8.89
N LEU A 170 24.64 8.02 9.03
CA LEU A 170 25.18 9.30 9.48
C LEU A 170 25.93 9.05 10.79
N PRO A 171 27.19 9.48 10.93
CA PRO A 171 27.81 9.51 12.24
C PRO A 171 26.90 10.33 13.15
N LEU A 172 26.46 9.72 14.23
CA LEU A 172 25.75 10.43 15.29
C LEU A 172 26.66 11.55 15.78
N PRO A 173 26.16 12.77 15.96
CA PRO A 173 26.92 13.87 16.51
C PRO A 173 27.41 13.57 17.92
#